data_f60721b7ba2be799836b3db9687d3199
#
_entry.id   f60721b7ba2be799836b3db9687d3199
#
_cell.length_a   1.000
_cell.length_b   1.000
_cell.length_c   1.000
_cell.angle_alpha   90.00
_cell.angle_beta   90.00
_cell.angle_gamma   90.00
#
_symmetry.space_group_name_H-M   'P 1'
#
loop_
_entity.id
_entity.type
_entity.pdbx_description
1 polymer ?
#
loop_
_entity_poly.entity_id
_entity_poly.type
_entity_poly.pdbx_seq_one_letter_code
_entity_poly.pdbx_strand_id
1 'polypeptide(L)'
;KKKKDYAEARVKEILVESPYFTDPECIHFSTCGGCKTQQLSYAEQLNQKKSQVQHIFERQASISDFVIDSIIPANPVYNYRNKMEFTFSSNRWILENEPANVKSDFALGMHIPRRWDKILDIESCHLMPEIGTEIINYVRDLAKKLKLKPYDQKSHIGFLRYLVLRFGQNTNELMVNLVTAYEDLDLLIPLVTKLAKKFPQITSIV
;
A
#
# COMPACT_ATOMS: atom_id res chain seq x y z
N LYS A 1 25.17 -7.93 9.71
CA LYS A 1 25.32 -8.09 11.16
C LYS A 1 25.23 -9.58 11.49
N LYS A 2 26.28 -10.14 12.10
CA LYS A 2 26.34 -11.55 12.49
C LYS A 2 25.93 -11.71 13.96
N LYS A 3 25.07 -12.67 14.25
CA LYS A 3 24.70 -13.12 15.60
C LYS A 3 25.04 -14.60 15.77
N LYS A 4 24.85 -15.17 16.98
CA LYS A 4 25.25 -16.54 17.28
C LYS A 4 24.60 -17.55 16.31
N ASP A 5 23.30 -17.42 16.09
CA ASP A 5 22.48 -18.42 15.38
C ASP A 5 22.00 -17.94 14.00
N TYR A 6 22.21 -16.66 13.65
CA TYR A 6 21.82 -16.11 12.35
C TYR A 6 22.65 -14.88 11.96
N ALA A 7 22.59 -14.52 10.69
CA ALA A 7 23.18 -13.29 10.17
C ALA A 7 22.16 -12.47 9.39
N GLU A 8 22.19 -11.16 9.58
CA GLU A 8 21.46 -10.22 8.74
C GLU A 8 22.40 -9.73 7.63
N ALA A 9 21.94 -9.84 6.40
CA ALA A 9 22.67 -9.40 5.22
C ALA A 9 21.78 -8.52 4.32
N ARG A 10 22.41 -7.77 3.46
CA ARG A 10 21.74 -7.06 2.35
C ARG A 10 22.31 -7.59 1.05
N VAL A 11 21.45 -7.81 0.07
CA VAL A 11 21.89 -8.12 -1.29
C VAL A 11 22.67 -6.92 -1.81
N LYS A 12 23.87 -7.15 -2.28
CA LYS A 12 24.72 -6.13 -2.90
C LYS A 12 24.55 -6.14 -4.42
N GLU A 13 24.49 -7.33 -4.99
CA GLU A 13 24.44 -7.55 -6.43
C GLU A 13 23.74 -8.88 -6.70
N ILE A 14 22.97 -8.95 -7.78
CA ILE A 14 22.35 -10.17 -8.28
C ILE A 14 23.23 -10.61 -9.47
N LEU A 15 23.95 -11.69 -9.30
CA LEU A 15 24.84 -12.23 -10.34
C LEU A 15 24.10 -13.03 -11.39
N VAL A 16 23.03 -13.73 -10.98
CA VAL A 16 22.17 -14.53 -11.84
C VAL A 16 20.74 -14.33 -11.37
N GLU A 17 19.87 -13.90 -12.27
CA GLU A 17 18.46 -13.78 -11.99
C GLU A 17 17.78 -15.14 -11.88
N SER A 18 16.76 -15.22 -11.04
CA SER A 18 15.94 -16.42 -10.94
C SER A 18 15.19 -16.67 -12.27
N PRO A 19 15.05 -17.94 -12.72
CA PRO A 19 14.20 -18.26 -13.87
C PRO A 19 12.72 -17.93 -13.67
N TYR A 20 12.34 -17.65 -12.42
CA TYR A 20 10.97 -17.25 -12.05
C TYR A 20 10.83 -15.74 -11.88
N PHE A 21 11.88 -14.98 -12.21
CA PHE A 21 11.82 -13.52 -12.17
C PHE A 21 10.80 -12.99 -13.18
N THR A 22 10.08 -11.96 -12.80
CA THR A 22 9.22 -11.19 -13.69
C THR A 22 9.30 -9.70 -13.28
N ASP A 23 9.20 -8.82 -14.26
CA ASP A 23 9.16 -7.39 -13.97
C ASP A 23 7.91 -7.05 -13.15
N PRO A 24 8.07 -6.33 -12.03
CA PRO A 24 6.95 -5.90 -11.23
C PRO A 24 6.04 -4.92 -11.99
N GLU A 25 4.74 -5.16 -11.96
CA GLU A 25 3.72 -4.25 -12.53
C GLU A 25 3.73 -2.87 -11.88
N CYS A 26 4.04 -2.81 -10.58
CA CYS A 26 3.91 -1.61 -9.77
C CYS A 26 5.19 -0.79 -9.79
N ILE A 27 5.10 0.48 -10.23
CA ILE A 27 6.21 1.44 -10.23
C ILE A 27 6.79 1.72 -8.85
N HIS A 28 6.03 1.45 -7.79
CA HIS A 28 6.44 1.64 -6.40
C HIS A 28 7.01 0.38 -5.76
N PHE A 29 7.10 -0.71 -6.51
CA PHE A 29 7.66 -1.95 -5.97
C PHE A 29 9.10 -1.74 -5.47
N SER A 30 9.53 -2.48 -4.49
CA SER A 30 10.78 -2.35 -3.73
C SER A 30 10.88 -1.16 -2.78
N THR A 31 10.21 -0.04 -3.05
CA THR A 31 10.18 1.14 -2.17
C THR A 31 8.95 1.15 -1.27
N CYS A 32 7.78 0.79 -1.80
CA CYS A 32 6.55 0.68 -1.04
C CYS A 32 6.58 -0.52 -0.09
N GLY A 33 6.09 -0.33 1.15
CA GLY A 33 5.98 -1.41 2.15
C GLY A 33 4.85 -2.42 1.91
N GLY A 34 4.00 -2.20 0.89
CA GLY A 34 2.79 -2.98 0.68
C GLY A 34 3.00 -4.35 0.03
N CYS A 35 3.88 -4.47 -0.95
CA CYS A 35 4.12 -5.68 -1.72
C CYS A 35 5.56 -6.18 -1.57
N LYS A 36 5.74 -7.52 -1.58
CA LYS A 36 7.05 -8.14 -1.34
C LYS A 36 7.49 -9.12 -2.42
N THR A 37 6.60 -9.55 -3.29
CA THR A 37 6.84 -10.71 -4.18
C THR A 37 6.44 -10.47 -5.64
N GLN A 38 6.22 -9.22 -6.06
CA GLN A 38 5.83 -8.93 -7.44
C GLN A 38 6.91 -9.30 -8.47
N GLN A 39 8.17 -9.40 -8.06
CA GLN A 39 9.29 -9.83 -8.89
C GLN A 39 9.32 -11.34 -9.15
N LEU A 40 8.40 -12.10 -8.57
CA LEU A 40 8.25 -13.55 -8.83
C LEU A 40 7.01 -13.81 -9.66
N SER A 41 7.10 -14.71 -10.62
CA SER A 41 5.93 -15.19 -11.36
C SER A 41 4.85 -15.69 -10.40
N TYR A 42 3.58 -15.47 -10.73
CA TYR A 42 2.49 -15.84 -9.83
C TYR A 42 2.45 -17.34 -9.52
N ALA A 43 2.77 -18.19 -10.52
CA ALA A 43 2.90 -19.62 -10.30
C ALA A 43 3.94 -19.96 -9.23
N GLU A 44 5.10 -19.30 -9.27
CA GLU A 44 6.15 -19.51 -8.27
C GLU A 44 5.75 -18.96 -6.89
N GLN A 45 5.02 -17.85 -6.82
CA GLN A 45 4.45 -17.38 -5.56
C GLN A 45 3.53 -18.42 -4.90
N LEU A 46 2.73 -19.14 -5.69
CA LEU A 46 1.89 -20.23 -5.21
C LEU A 46 2.73 -21.43 -4.73
N ASN A 47 3.75 -21.81 -5.51
CA ASN A 47 4.66 -22.89 -5.13
C ASN A 47 5.38 -22.61 -3.81
N GLN A 48 5.88 -21.40 -3.64
CA GLN A 48 6.54 -20.99 -2.39
C GLN A 48 5.59 -21.00 -1.20
N LYS A 49 4.35 -20.55 -1.36
CA LYS A 49 3.32 -20.62 -0.30
C LYS A 49 3.04 -22.07 0.10
N LYS A 50 2.91 -22.97 -0.87
CA LYS A 50 2.72 -24.41 -0.61
C LYS A 50 3.89 -24.97 0.19
N SER A 51 5.12 -24.70 -0.25
CA SER A 51 6.35 -25.14 0.42
C SER A 51 6.47 -24.59 1.84
N GLN A 52 6.10 -23.33 2.05
CA GLN A 52 6.11 -22.73 3.40
C GLN A 52 5.13 -23.45 4.35
N VAL A 53 3.92 -23.73 3.90
CA VAL A 53 2.92 -24.46 4.69
C VAL A 53 3.45 -25.86 5.03
N GLN A 54 3.99 -26.56 4.04
CA GLN A 54 4.59 -27.88 4.25
C GLN A 54 5.69 -27.84 5.31
N HIS A 55 6.64 -26.92 5.19
CA HIS A 55 7.73 -26.78 6.18
C HIS A 55 7.23 -26.44 7.61
N ILE A 56 6.16 -25.66 7.72
CA ILE A 56 5.57 -25.34 9.03
C ILE A 56 5.02 -26.61 9.68
N PHE A 57 4.26 -27.42 8.93
CA PHE A 57 3.73 -28.67 9.46
C PHE A 57 4.85 -29.65 9.83
N GLU A 58 5.82 -29.87 8.96
CA GLU A 58 6.92 -30.80 9.19
C GLU A 58 7.83 -30.38 10.34
N ARG A 59 8.23 -29.10 10.41
CA ARG A 59 9.25 -28.66 11.38
C ARG A 59 8.70 -28.13 12.67
N GLN A 60 7.56 -27.46 12.66
CA GLN A 60 7.01 -26.87 13.89
C GLN A 60 5.96 -27.75 14.53
N ALA A 61 5.12 -28.40 13.74
CA ALA A 61 4.12 -29.31 14.25
C ALA A 61 4.60 -30.77 14.35
N SER A 62 5.77 -31.10 13.76
CA SER A 62 6.31 -32.48 13.68
C SER A 62 5.33 -33.47 13.02
N ILE A 63 4.57 -33.00 12.05
CA ILE A 63 3.61 -33.79 11.27
C ILE A 63 4.22 -34.00 9.90
N SER A 64 4.45 -35.26 9.49
CA SER A 64 5.03 -35.61 8.20
C SER A 64 4.11 -36.45 7.32
N ASP A 65 3.07 -37.04 7.89
CA ASP A 65 2.12 -37.88 7.16
C ASP A 65 0.87 -37.06 6.76
N PHE A 66 1.05 -36.22 5.74
CA PHE A 66 -0.02 -35.39 5.17
C PHE A 66 0.27 -35.04 3.72
N VAL A 67 -0.78 -34.74 2.98
CA VAL A 67 -0.72 -34.23 1.61
C VAL A 67 -1.32 -32.84 1.59
N ILE A 68 -0.61 -31.90 0.95
CA ILE A 68 -1.15 -30.57 0.65
C ILE A 68 -1.69 -30.61 -0.78
N ASP A 69 -2.97 -30.37 -0.91
CA ASP A 69 -3.62 -30.22 -2.21
C ASP A 69 -3.07 -29.01 -2.98
N SER A 70 -3.49 -28.87 -4.24
CA SER A 70 -3.15 -27.69 -5.03
C SER A 70 -3.72 -26.43 -4.41
N ILE A 71 -2.92 -25.36 -4.39
CA ILE A 71 -3.40 -24.04 -3.95
C ILE A 71 -4.42 -23.53 -4.98
N ILE A 72 -5.54 -23.05 -4.48
CA ILE A 72 -6.53 -22.34 -5.30
C ILE A 72 -5.97 -20.95 -5.60
N PRO A 73 -5.69 -20.62 -6.87
CA PRO A 73 -5.15 -19.31 -7.23
C PRO A 73 -6.21 -18.20 -7.10
N ALA A 74 -5.76 -16.97 -6.85
CA ALA A 74 -6.63 -15.81 -6.95
C ALA A 74 -6.89 -15.48 -8.43
N ASN A 75 -8.12 -15.12 -8.75
CA ASN A 75 -8.52 -14.60 -10.05
C ASN A 75 -9.52 -13.43 -9.82
N PRO A 76 -9.13 -12.21 -10.13
CA PRO A 76 -7.86 -11.77 -10.71
C PRO A 76 -6.69 -11.76 -9.70
N VAL A 77 -5.44 -11.75 -10.23
CA VAL A 77 -4.20 -11.68 -9.42
C VAL A 77 -4.00 -10.29 -8.81
N TYR A 78 -4.47 -9.25 -9.50
CA TYR A 78 -4.49 -7.86 -9.05
C TYR A 78 -5.94 -7.39 -8.82
N ASN A 79 -6.10 -6.18 -8.26
CA ASN A 79 -7.40 -5.54 -8.00
C ASN A 79 -8.34 -6.35 -7.07
N TYR A 80 -7.78 -7.23 -6.25
CA TYR A 80 -8.55 -8.12 -5.36
C TYR A 80 -8.83 -7.52 -3.98
N ARG A 81 -8.15 -6.43 -3.63
CA ARG A 81 -8.24 -5.84 -2.29
C ARG A 81 -9.48 -4.99 -2.12
N ASN A 82 -10.30 -5.34 -1.14
CA ASN A 82 -11.57 -4.65 -0.84
C ASN A 82 -11.39 -3.46 0.10
N LYS A 83 -10.28 -3.40 0.83
CA LYS A 83 -9.96 -2.27 1.73
C LYS A 83 -8.53 -1.81 1.49
N MET A 84 -8.37 -0.51 1.29
CA MET A 84 -7.07 0.15 1.30
C MET A 84 -7.09 1.34 2.25
N GLU A 85 -5.98 1.54 2.93
CA GLU A 85 -5.77 2.64 3.86
C GLU A 85 -4.47 3.34 3.52
N PHE A 86 -4.57 4.64 3.26
CA PHE A 86 -3.44 5.49 2.89
C PHE A 86 -3.24 6.56 3.95
N THR A 87 -1.99 6.81 4.28
CA THR A 87 -1.61 7.78 5.30
C THR A 87 -1.30 9.12 4.67
N PHE A 88 -1.90 10.19 5.18
CA PHE A 88 -1.41 11.55 4.94
C PHE A 88 -0.21 11.82 5.83
N SER A 89 0.80 12.49 5.29
CA SER A 89 1.99 12.83 6.06
C SER A 89 2.67 14.11 5.56
N SER A 90 3.21 14.88 6.48
CA SER A 90 4.15 15.97 6.20
C SER A 90 5.59 15.49 5.99
N ASN A 91 5.83 14.18 6.13
CA ASN A 91 7.15 13.55 6.01
C ASN A 91 7.21 12.59 4.80
N ARG A 92 7.12 13.17 3.59
CA ARG A 92 7.22 12.42 2.34
C ARG A 92 8.60 11.76 2.21
N TRP A 93 8.63 10.52 1.74
CA TRP A 93 9.84 9.86 1.28
C TRP A 93 10.25 10.43 -0.08
N ILE A 94 11.48 10.90 -0.20
CA ILE A 94 12.06 11.37 -1.46
C ILE A 94 12.79 10.21 -2.10
N LEU A 95 12.53 9.96 -3.38
CA LEU A 95 13.20 8.92 -4.16
C LEU A 95 14.58 9.41 -4.60
N GLU A 96 15.51 8.48 -4.82
CA GLU A 96 16.88 8.81 -5.21
C GLU A 96 17.00 9.54 -6.54
N ASN A 97 16.03 9.31 -7.44
CA ASN A 97 15.95 9.94 -8.76
C ASN A 97 15.21 11.29 -8.77
N GLU A 98 14.70 11.75 -7.64
CA GLU A 98 14.03 13.05 -7.54
C GLU A 98 15.04 14.19 -7.33
N PRO A 99 14.73 15.41 -7.85
CA PRO A 99 15.58 16.58 -7.63
C PRO A 99 15.78 16.90 -6.14
N ALA A 100 16.97 17.35 -5.76
CA ALA A 100 17.32 17.62 -4.36
C ALA A 100 16.45 18.70 -3.69
N ASN A 101 15.78 19.55 -4.46
CA ASN A 101 14.92 20.63 -3.98
C ASN A 101 13.42 20.25 -3.91
N VAL A 102 13.07 18.99 -4.11
CA VAL A 102 11.68 18.53 -4.01
C VAL A 102 11.17 18.70 -2.57
N LYS A 103 9.98 19.29 -2.43
CA LYS A 103 9.34 19.45 -1.13
C LYS A 103 8.87 18.10 -0.58
N SER A 104 9.17 17.86 0.68
CA SER A 104 8.77 16.66 1.40
C SER A 104 7.64 16.88 2.40
N ASP A 105 6.89 17.96 2.24
CA ASP A 105 5.89 18.46 3.19
C ASP A 105 4.47 17.88 3.01
N PHE A 106 4.26 17.07 1.98
CA PHE A 106 2.97 16.43 1.73
C PHE A 106 3.13 15.07 1.03
N ALA A 107 2.52 14.04 1.59
CA ALA A 107 2.32 12.75 0.96
C ALA A 107 0.93 12.19 1.28
N LEU A 108 0.39 11.40 0.35
CA LEU A 108 -0.74 10.50 0.58
C LEU A 108 -0.37 9.12 0.01
N GLY A 109 -0.12 8.15 0.90
CA GLY A 109 0.32 6.85 0.43
C GLY A 109 0.67 5.85 1.52
N MET A 110 1.75 5.12 1.33
CA MET A 110 2.12 3.95 2.13
C MET A 110 3.44 4.16 2.87
N HIS A 111 3.57 3.51 4.02
CA HIS A 111 4.83 3.52 4.78
C HIS A 111 5.96 2.84 4.02
N ILE A 112 7.17 3.40 4.15
CA ILE A 112 8.41 2.75 3.74
C ILE A 112 8.70 1.58 4.68
N PRO A 113 9.20 0.45 4.19
CA PRO A 113 9.55 -0.69 5.04
C PRO A 113 10.49 -0.28 6.18
N ARG A 114 10.14 -0.67 7.41
CA ARG A 114 10.90 -0.36 8.64
C ARG A 114 10.97 1.13 9.01
N ARG A 115 10.16 1.98 8.39
CA ARG A 115 10.10 3.42 8.68
C ARG A 115 8.65 3.82 8.93
N TRP A 116 8.29 4.00 10.21
CA TRP A 116 6.97 4.46 10.61
C TRP A 116 6.72 5.95 10.35
N ASP A 117 7.80 6.71 10.24
CA ASP A 117 7.82 8.17 10.15
C ASP A 117 7.87 8.71 8.70
N LYS A 118 7.96 7.83 7.70
CA LYS A 118 8.09 8.22 6.29
C LYS A 118 7.03 7.56 5.42
N ILE A 119 6.39 8.39 4.60
CA ILE A 119 5.35 7.96 3.67
C ILE A 119 5.83 8.14 2.24
N LEU A 120 5.76 7.08 1.45
CA LEU A 120 5.89 7.13 0.02
C LEU A 120 4.59 7.69 -0.56
N ASP A 121 4.69 8.75 -1.35
CA ASP A 121 3.55 9.30 -2.09
C ASP A 121 3.16 8.34 -3.21
N ILE A 122 1.96 7.75 -3.16
CA ILE A 122 1.54 6.68 -4.08
C ILE A 122 0.78 7.27 -5.26
N GLU A 123 1.27 7.04 -6.47
CA GLU A 123 0.63 7.47 -7.72
C GLU A 123 -0.34 6.42 -8.27
N SER A 124 -0.05 5.14 -8.05
CA SER A 124 -0.89 4.01 -8.46
C SER A 124 -0.76 2.83 -7.50
N CYS A 125 -1.79 1.99 -7.43
CA CYS A 125 -1.76 0.75 -6.65
C CYS A 125 -2.57 -0.34 -7.34
N HIS A 126 -1.91 -1.39 -7.81
CA HIS A 126 -2.54 -2.51 -8.50
C HIS A 126 -3.28 -3.50 -7.58
N LEU A 127 -3.24 -3.30 -6.27
CA LEU A 127 -3.95 -4.19 -5.34
C LEU A 127 -5.45 -3.89 -5.24
N MET A 128 -5.86 -2.65 -5.55
CA MET A 128 -7.26 -2.19 -5.49
C MET A 128 -7.80 -1.88 -6.89
N PRO A 129 -9.11 -1.77 -7.06
CA PRO A 129 -9.72 -1.29 -8.30
C PRO A 129 -9.16 0.06 -8.75
N GLU A 130 -9.07 0.29 -10.06
CA GLU A 130 -8.44 1.47 -10.67
C GLU A 130 -9.04 2.80 -10.18
N ILE A 131 -10.35 2.84 -9.97
CA ILE A 131 -11.05 3.99 -9.38
C ILE A 131 -10.42 4.46 -8.06
N GLY A 132 -9.83 3.54 -7.27
CA GLY A 132 -9.13 3.89 -6.04
C GLY A 132 -7.87 4.71 -6.30
N THR A 133 -7.12 4.40 -7.36
CA THR A 133 -5.97 5.20 -7.81
C THR A 133 -6.39 6.62 -8.23
N GLU A 134 -7.49 6.73 -8.97
CA GLU A 134 -8.02 8.04 -9.36
C GLU A 134 -8.44 8.87 -8.14
N ILE A 135 -9.11 8.24 -7.17
CA ILE A 135 -9.54 8.90 -5.93
C ILE A 135 -8.34 9.39 -5.12
N ILE A 136 -7.28 8.58 -4.94
CA ILE A 136 -6.08 8.98 -4.20
C ILE A 136 -5.46 10.22 -4.83
N ASN A 137 -5.24 10.20 -6.13
CA ASN A 137 -4.63 11.31 -6.86
C ASN A 137 -5.47 12.58 -6.75
N TYR A 138 -6.78 12.45 -6.96
CA TYR A 138 -7.68 13.59 -6.85
C TYR A 138 -7.74 14.16 -5.43
N VAL A 139 -7.84 13.32 -4.42
CA VAL A 139 -7.86 13.74 -3.00
C VAL A 139 -6.55 14.44 -2.62
N ARG A 140 -5.40 13.90 -3.05
CA ARG A 140 -4.09 14.51 -2.84
C ARG A 140 -4.03 15.93 -3.41
N ASP A 141 -4.37 16.08 -4.69
CA ASP A 141 -4.28 17.35 -5.38
C ASP A 141 -5.27 18.38 -4.83
N LEU A 142 -6.47 17.91 -4.52
CA LEU A 142 -7.50 18.76 -3.92
C LEU A 142 -7.12 19.21 -2.50
N ALA A 143 -6.57 18.33 -1.68
CA ALA A 143 -6.09 18.66 -0.34
C ALA A 143 -4.96 19.71 -0.40
N LYS A 144 -4.01 19.55 -1.31
CA LYS A 144 -2.95 20.56 -1.57
C LYS A 144 -3.55 21.91 -2.01
N LYS A 145 -4.51 21.88 -2.95
CA LYS A 145 -5.19 23.09 -3.44
C LYS A 145 -5.98 23.81 -2.35
N LEU A 146 -6.63 23.07 -1.47
CA LEU A 146 -7.37 23.60 -0.32
C LEU A 146 -6.45 23.94 0.86
N LYS A 147 -5.13 23.72 0.74
CA LYS A 147 -4.11 23.93 1.78
C LYS A 147 -4.40 23.18 3.08
N LEU A 148 -5.06 22.01 2.98
CA LEU A 148 -5.30 21.14 4.13
C LEU A 148 -3.98 20.52 4.57
N LYS A 149 -3.67 20.62 5.84
CA LYS A 149 -2.40 20.14 6.38
C LYS A 149 -2.45 18.64 6.64
N PRO A 150 -1.50 17.84 6.10
CA PRO A 150 -1.35 16.46 6.50
C PRO A 150 -0.86 16.36 7.94
N TYR A 151 -1.30 15.32 8.65
CA TYR A 151 -0.91 15.11 10.04
C TYR A 151 0.54 14.68 10.16
N ASP A 152 1.26 15.33 11.05
CA ASP A 152 2.63 14.95 11.43
C ASP A 152 2.61 14.08 12.69
N GLN A 153 3.13 12.86 12.59
CA GLN A 153 3.10 11.88 13.68
C GLN A 153 4.07 12.21 14.82
N LYS A 154 5.05 13.11 14.60
CA LYS A 154 6.02 13.50 15.62
C LYS A 154 5.56 14.71 16.42
N SER A 155 5.11 15.74 15.72
CA SER A 155 4.63 16.98 16.34
C SER A 155 3.16 16.92 16.76
N HIS A 156 2.40 15.92 16.27
CA HIS A 156 0.95 15.79 16.46
C HIS A 156 0.13 16.96 15.92
N ILE A 157 0.66 17.63 14.88
CA ILE A 157 0.03 18.79 14.23
C ILE A 157 -0.41 18.41 12.82
N GLY A 158 -1.57 18.91 12.39
CA GLY A 158 -2.15 18.68 11.07
C GLY A 158 -3.59 18.19 11.16
N PHE A 159 -4.28 18.17 10.04
CA PHE A 159 -5.71 17.87 9.94
C PHE A 159 -5.98 16.48 9.38
N LEU A 160 -5.46 16.18 8.16
CA LEU A 160 -5.73 14.94 7.45
C LEU A 160 -4.82 13.81 7.95
N ARG A 161 -5.41 12.70 8.41
CA ARG A 161 -4.67 11.52 8.91
C ARG A 161 -4.66 10.36 7.94
N TYR A 162 -5.85 9.87 7.55
CA TYR A 162 -5.96 8.70 6.67
C TYR A 162 -7.05 8.90 5.63
N LEU A 163 -6.84 8.30 4.47
CA LEU A 163 -7.85 8.03 3.46
C LEU A 163 -8.07 6.53 3.41
N VAL A 164 -9.26 6.08 3.75
CA VAL A 164 -9.63 4.66 3.68
C VAL A 164 -10.66 4.46 2.59
N LEU A 165 -10.36 3.54 1.67
CA LEU A 165 -11.27 3.14 0.60
C LEU A 165 -11.78 1.73 0.88
N ARG A 166 -13.09 1.51 0.72
CA ARG A 166 -13.70 0.19 0.80
C ARG A 166 -14.57 -0.07 -0.42
N PHE A 167 -14.37 -1.23 -1.01
CA PHE A 167 -15.03 -1.67 -2.23
C PHE A 167 -15.92 -2.89 -1.92
N GLY A 168 -17.21 -2.78 -2.18
CA GLY A 168 -18.17 -3.87 -2.11
C GLY A 168 -18.20 -4.64 -3.42
N GLN A 169 -17.41 -5.72 -3.52
CA GLN A 169 -17.30 -6.51 -4.77
C GLN A 169 -18.63 -7.04 -5.30
N ASN A 170 -19.54 -7.41 -4.41
CA ASN A 170 -20.84 -7.98 -4.78
C ASN A 170 -21.94 -6.92 -4.90
N THR A 171 -21.74 -5.74 -4.33
CA THR A 171 -22.75 -4.67 -4.27
C THR A 171 -22.39 -3.48 -5.16
N ASN A 172 -21.16 -3.44 -5.68
CA ASN A 172 -20.58 -2.30 -6.42
C ASN A 172 -20.60 -0.98 -5.61
N GLU A 173 -20.62 -1.08 -4.30
CA GLU A 173 -20.57 0.09 -3.42
C GLU A 173 -19.14 0.52 -3.17
N LEU A 174 -18.95 1.82 -3.09
CA LEU A 174 -17.65 2.44 -2.79
C LEU A 174 -17.82 3.41 -1.62
N MET A 175 -17.17 3.09 -0.52
CA MET A 175 -17.08 3.97 0.64
C MET A 175 -15.70 4.64 0.69
N VAL A 176 -15.72 5.96 0.90
CA VAL A 176 -14.54 6.76 1.20
C VAL A 176 -14.64 7.25 2.64
N ASN A 177 -13.63 6.92 3.46
CA ASN A 177 -13.54 7.42 4.83
C ASN A 177 -12.32 8.35 4.93
N LEU A 178 -12.55 9.60 5.33
CA LEU A 178 -11.54 10.61 5.58
C LEU A 178 -11.33 10.79 7.08
N VAL A 179 -10.27 10.20 7.60
CA VAL A 179 -9.94 10.33 9.03
C VAL A 179 -9.17 11.61 9.26
N THR A 180 -9.69 12.45 10.15
CA THR A 180 -9.08 13.72 10.55
C THR A 180 -8.57 13.67 11.99
N ALA A 181 -7.71 14.60 12.37
CA ALA A 181 -7.16 14.69 13.73
C ALA A 181 -8.14 15.36 14.71
N TYR A 182 -9.03 16.16 14.19
CA TYR A 182 -10.06 16.89 14.94
C TYR A 182 -11.24 17.17 14.01
N GLU A 183 -12.36 17.54 14.59
CA GLU A 183 -13.56 17.92 13.83
C GLU A 183 -13.45 19.37 13.35
N ASP A 184 -13.57 19.57 12.05
CA ASP A 184 -13.63 20.88 11.40
C ASP A 184 -14.37 20.74 10.07
N LEU A 185 -15.66 21.02 10.09
CA LEU A 185 -16.54 20.88 8.93
C LEU A 185 -16.23 21.92 7.84
N ASP A 186 -15.78 23.11 8.21
CA ASP A 186 -15.46 24.17 7.25
C ASP A 186 -14.26 23.78 6.38
N LEU A 187 -13.31 23.06 6.94
CA LEU A 187 -12.19 22.47 6.20
C LEU A 187 -12.63 21.27 5.38
N LEU A 188 -13.54 20.43 5.89
CA LEU A 188 -13.90 19.14 5.29
C LEU A 188 -14.92 19.27 4.16
N ILE A 189 -15.97 20.08 4.32
CA ILE A 189 -17.07 20.23 3.35
C ILE A 189 -16.57 20.55 1.93
N PRO A 190 -15.64 21.49 1.70
CA PRO A 190 -15.14 21.77 0.35
C PRO A 190 -14.46 20.57 -0.34
N LEU A 191 -13.77 19.73 0.46
CA LEU A 191 -13.12 18.52 -0.05
C LEU A 191 -14.19 17.46 -0.42
N VAL A 192 -15.10 17.16 0.52
CA VAL A 192 -16.14 16.15 0.38
C VAL A 192 -17.08 16.47 -0.79
N THR A 193 -17.54 17.72 -0.88
CA THR A 193 -18.44 18.16 -1.95
C THR A 193 -17.83 18.00 -3.35
N LYS A 194 -16.55 18.36 -3.50
CA LYS A 194 -15.86 18.22 -4.78
C LYS A 194 -15.56 16.78 -5.11
N LEU A 195 -15.24 15.97 -4.10
CA LEU A 195 -15.00 14.53 -4.25
C LEU A 195 -16.26 13.81 -4.71
N ALA A 196 -17.38 14.02 -4.04
CA ALA A 196 -18.69 13.44 -4.41
C ALA A 196 -19.13 13.85 -5.81
N LYS A 197 -18.92 15.12 -6.20
CA LYS A 197 -19.22 15.59 -7.54
C LYS A 197 -18.33 14.96 -8.60
N LYS A 198 -17.04 14.73 -8.32
CA LYS A 198 -16.10 14.15 -9.27
C LYS A 198 -16.30 12.64 -9.46
N PHE A 199 -16.69 11.94 -8.40
CA PHE A 199 -16.86 10.50 -8.39
C PHE A 199 -18.28 10.11 -7.94
N PRO A 200 -19.27 10.17 -8.85
CA PRO A 200 -20.65 9.83 -8.52
C PRO A 200 -20.84 8.34 -8.14
N GLN A 201 -19.82 7.49 -8.37
CA GLN A 201 -19.81 6.08 -7.96
C GLN A 201 -19.60 5.90 -6.45
N ILE A 202 -19.14 6.95 -5.74
CA ILE A 202 -19.01 6.88 -4.28
C ILE A 202 -20.39 6.84 -3.65
N THR A 203 -20.68 5.74 -2.96
CA THR A 203 -21.98 5.52 -2.29
C THR A 203 -22.02 6.13 -0.90
N SER A 204 -20.90 6.25 -0.23
CA SER A 204 -20.81 6.90 1.08
C SER A 204 -19.44 7.59 1.31
N ILE A 205 -19.48 8.73 1.98
CA ILE A 205 -18.30 9.42 2.50
C ILE A 205 -18.49 9.61 3.99
N VAL A 206 -17.52 9.16 4.78
CA VAL A 206 -17.53 9.16 6.24
C VAL A 206 -16.33 9.93 6.79
#